data_daef3372d50b5334a32a49409e1123d2
#
_entry.id   daef3372d50b5334a32a49409e1123d2
#
_cell.length_a   1.000
_cell.length_b   1.000
_cell.length_c   1.000
_cell.angle_alpha   90.00
_cell.angle_beta   90.00
_cell.angle_gamma   90.00
#
_symmetry.space_group_name_H-M   'P 1'
#
loop_
_entity.id
_entity.type
_entity.pdbx_description
1 polymer ?
#
loop_
_entity_poly.entity_id
_entity_poly.type
_entity_poly.pdbx_seq_one_letter_code
_entity_poly.pdbx_strand_id
1 'polypeptide(L)'
;MAALFVGVACGSEPPSDTEALVVSEGEATLEAATALGVANARMPLPNLVTAGQPDEEQFDGLAAAGYQHFISLRPSSERGAGWEEEHSADGRFDFMRLPIENADALTRENVEAFAALMETVGDEPTVLYCGSSNRVGAMLALKAFWVDGADAGAAFELGQEAGMNRLPGPVREPWGLDGGH
;
A
#
# COMPACT_ATOMS: atom_id res chain seq x y z
N MET A 1 -21.50 68.66 -39.46
CA MET A 1 -21.85 67.34 -38.91
C MET A 1 -20.56 66.53 -38.79
N ALA A 2 -20.00 66.43 -37.57
CA ALA A 2 -18.75 65.74 -37.31
C ALA A 2 -19.10 64.36 -36.74
N ALA A 3 -18.63 63.32 -37.36
CA ALA A 3 -18.73 61.95 -36.86
C ALA A 3 -17.44 61.60 -36.14
N LEU A 4 -17.55 61.33 -34.85
CA LEU A 4 -16.46 60.87 -33.99
C LEU A 4 -16.34 59.35 -34.11
N PHE A 5 -15.19 58.83 -34.57
CA PHE A 5 -14.84 57.42 -34.53
C PHE A 5 -14.11 57.14 -33.19
N VAL A 6 -14.75 56.39 -32.32
CA VAL A 6 -14.11 55.85 -31.12
C VAL A 6 -13.51 54.49 -31.49
N GLY A 7 -12.18 54.40 -31.47
CA GLY A 7 -11.46 53.16 -31.64
C GLY A 7 -11.49 52.34 -30.33
N VAL A 8 -12.02 51.13 -30.40
CA VAL A 8 -11.93 50.14 -29.33
C VAL A 8 -10.60 49.39 -29.50
N ALA A 9 -9.70 49.59 -28.53
CA ALA A 9 -8.48 48.75 -28.43
C ALA A 9 -8.85 47.42 -27.77
N CYS A 10 -8.74 46.33 -28.54
CA CYS A 10 -8.73 44.99 -28.01
C CYS A 10 -7.39 44.74 -27.29
N GLY A 11 -7.45 44.77 -25.97
CA GLY A 11 -6.39 44.21 -25.13
C GLY A 11 -6.53 42.69 -25.09
N SER A 12 -5.58 41.99 -25.71
CA SER A 12 -5.43 40.56 -25.56
C SER A 12 -4.70 40.28 -24.26
N GLU A 13 -5.41 39.86 -23.22
CA GLU A 13 -4.80 39.26 -22.05
C GLU A 13 -4.30 37.88 -22.41
N PRO A 14 -3.07 37.53 -22.04
CA PRO A 14 -2.60 36.13 -22.21
C PRO A 14 -3.34 35.23 -21.24
N PRO A 15 -3.66 33.98 -21.64
CA PRO A 15 -4.23 33.02 -20.71
C PRO A 15 -3.22 32.75 -19.59
N SER A 16 -3.62 32.98 -18.37
CA SER A 16 -2.90 32.54 -17.20
C SER A 16 -3.16 31.02 -17.06
N ASP A 17 -2.30 30.22 -17.68
CA ASP A 17 -2.21 28.79 -17.41
C ASP A 17 -1.62 28.56 -16.01
N THR A 18 -2.38 28.91 -15.00
CA THR A 18 -2.26 28.31 -13.69
C THR A 18 -3.34 27.26 -13.63
N GLU A 19 -3.12 26.12 -14.30
CA GLU A 19 -3.75 24.89 -13.88
C GLU A 19 -3.27 24.63 -12.45
N ALA A 20 -4.02 25.14 -11.49
CA ALA A 20 -3.98 24.65 -10.14
C ALA A 20 -4.25 23.14 -10.27
N LEU A 21 -3.24 22.33 -9.94
CA LEU A 21 -3.42 20.91 -9.68
C LEU A 21 -4.57 20.83 -8.67
N VAL A 22 -5.75 20.55 -9.17
CA VAL A 22 -6.87 20.12 -8.33
C VAL A 22 -6.43 18.75 -7.84
N VAL A 23 -5.79 18.73 -6.68
CA VAL A 23 -5.63 17.51 -5.91
C VAL A 23 -7.06 17.08 -5.60
N SER A 24 -7.57 16.11 -6.36
CA SER A 24 -8.85 15.49 -6.05
C SER A 24 -8.72 14.91 -4.65
N GLU A 25 -9.55 15.41 -3.73
CA GLU A 25 -9.61 14.89 -2.37
C GLU A 25 -9.84 13.39 -2.45
N GLY A 26 -8.83 12.59 -2.03
CA GLY A 26 -9.06 11.27 -1.48
C GLY A 26 -9.24 10.10 -2.44
N GLU A 27 -8.49 10.00 -3.53
CA GLU A 27 -8.37 8.71 -4.21
C GLU A 27 -7.06 8.03 -3.81
N ALA A 28 -7.17 6.96 -3.00
CA ALA A 28 -6.04 6.17 -2.55
C ALA A 28 -5.43 5.42 -3.74
N THR A 29 -4.34 5.93 -4.30
CA THR A 29 -3.71 5.41 -5.51
C THR A 29 -2.24 5.05 -5.26
N LEU A 30 -1.72 4.12 -6.07
CA LEU A 30 -0.28 3.82 -6.05
C LEU A 30 0.55 5.08 -6.37
N GLU A 31 0.05 5.98 -7.20
CA GLU A 31 0.72 7.23 -7.53
C GLU A 31 0.93 8.09 -6.28
N ALA A 32 -0.10 8.23 -5.41
CA ALA A 32 0.02 8.95 -4.15
C ALA A 32 1.11 8.36 -3.25
N ALA A 33 1.11 7.03 -3.05
CA ALA A 33 2.12 6.35 -2.25
C ALA A 33 3.54 6.52 -2.83
N THR A 34 3.67 6.48 -4.16
CA THR A 34 4.95 6.67 -4.85
C THR A 34 5.43 8.12 -4.76
N ALA A 35 4.54 9.09 -4.92
CA ALA A 35 4.86 10.52 -4.80
C ALA A 35 5.33 10.89 -3.38
N LEU A 36 4.80 10.23 -2.36
CA LEU A 36 5.26 10.35 -0.97
C LEU A 36 6.61 9.65 -0.72
N GLY A 37 7.16 8.94 -1.70
CA GLY A 37 8.42 8.24 -1.57
C GLY A 37 8.37 6.98 -0.69
N VAL A 38 7.19 6.38 -0.52
CA VAL A 38 7.03 5.15 0.27
C VAL A 38 7.85 4.02 -0.36
N ALA A 39 8.73 3.42 0.43
CA ALA A 39 9.67 2.42 -0.07
C ALA A 39 8.95 1.17 -0.59
N ASN A 40 9.32 0.71 -1.79
CA ASN A 40 8.78 -0.51 -2.41
C ASN A 40 7.24 -0.52 -2.54
N ALA A 41 6.60 0.64 -2.68
CA ALA A 41 5.16 0.73 -2.87
C ALA A 41 4.72 0.00 -4.15
N ARG A 42 3.69 -0.84 -4.04
CA ARG A 42 3.02 -1.58 -5.11
C ARG A 42 1.53 -1.66 -4.84
N MET A 43 0.74 -1.95 -5.86
CA MET A 43 -0.70 -2.15 -5.72
C MET A 43 -1.08 -3.47 -6.43
N PRO A 44 -0.83 -4.63 -5.78
CA PRO A 44 -1.11 -5.94 -6.39
C PRO A 44 -2.60 -6.25 -6.50
N LEU A 45 -3.42 -5.61 -5.68
CA LEU A 45 -4.88 -5.72 -5.68
C LEU A 45 -5.50 -4.31 -5.65
N PRO A 46 -6.73 -4.14 -6.14
CA PRO A 46 -7.45 -2.88 -6.03
C PRO A 46 -7.49 -2.40 -4.57
N ASN A 47 -7.27 -1.11 -4.35
CA ASN A 47 -7.29 -0.45 -3.04
C ASN A 47 -6.29 -0.97 -1.99
N LEU A 48 -5.39 -1.88 -2.36
CA LEU A 48 -4.38 -2.44 -1.46
C LEU A 48 -2.97 -2.03 -1.91
N VAL A 49 -2.37 -1.06 -1.22
CA VAL A 49 -0.94 -0.77 -1.37
C VAL A 49 -0.14 -1.66 -0.44
N THR A 50 0.87 -2.32 -1.01
CA THR A 50 1.89 -3.07 -0.26
C THR A 50 3.19 -2.29 -0.27
N ALA A 51 3.91 -2.24 0.87
CA ALA A 51 5.08 -1.37 1.00
C ALA A 51 6.14 -1.88 1.99
N GLY A 52 7.29 -1.21 1.97
CA GLY A 52 8.22 -1.16 3.09
C GLY A 52 7.68 -0.24 4.19
N GLN A 53 8.40 -0.12 5.31
CA GLN A 53 7.98 0.72 6.44
C GLN A 53 7.85 2.19 6.02
N PRO A 54 6.67 2.80 6.07
CA PRO A 54 6.53 4.24 5.97
C PRO A 54 7.02 4.94 7.25
N ASP A 55 7.49 6.17 7.14
CA ASP A 55 7.71 7.06 8.28
C ASP A 55 6.44 7.83 8.66
N GLU A 56 6.50 8.64 9.73
CA GLU A 56 5.35 9.39 10.26
C GLU A 56 4.77 10.38 9.22
N GLU A 57 5.62 11.08 8.47
CA GLU A 57 5.20 12.03 7.44
C GLU A 57 4.51 11.31 6.26
N GLN A 58 5.06 10.16 5.87
CA GLN A 58 4.45 9.31 4.85
C GLN A 58 3.11 8.72 5.30
N PHE A 59 2.98 8.37 6.58
CA PHE A 59 1.71 7.91 7.17
C PHE A 59 0.63 8.99 7.06
N ASP A 60 0.94 10.21 7.51
CA ASP A 60 0.02 11.34 7.43
C ASP A 60 -0.35 11.68 5.99
N GLY A 61 0.63 11.63 5.08
CA GLY A 61 0.41 11.84 3.65
C GLY A 61 -0.48 10.77 3.02
N LEU A 62 -0.30 9.50 3.38
CA LEU A 62 -1.15 8.39 2.92
C LEU A 62 -2.58 8.53 3.45
N ALA A 63 -2.76 8.88 4.73
CA ALA A 63 -4.08 9.14 5.30
C ALA A 63 -4.77 10.31 4.60
N ALA A 64 -4.04 11.41 4.32
CA ALA A 64 -4.57 12.54 3.56
C ALA A 64 -4.91 12.18 2.10
N ALA A 65 -4.22 11.19 1.52
CA ALA A 65 -4.52 10.63 0.20
C ALA A 65 -5.69 9.63 0.20
N GLY A 66 -6.37 9.43 1.34
CA GLY A 66 -7.59 8.61 1.43
C GLY A 66 -7.38 7.17 1.85
N TYR A 67 -6.17 6.77 2.25
CA TYR A 67 -5.97 5.46 2.87
C TYR A 67 -6.57 5.45 4.28
N GLN A 68 -7.39 4.45 4.58
CA GLN A 68 -8.17 4.37 5.82
C GLN A 68 -7.58 3.36 6.81
N HIS A 69 -6.98 2.29 6.30
CA HIS A 69 -6.41 1.21 7.09
C HIS A 69 -4.91 1.06 6.88
N PHE A 70 -4.20 0.87 7.98
CA PHE A 70 -2.76 0.64 7.97
C PHE A 70 -2.46 -0.65 8.72
N ILE A 71 -1.90 -1.64 8.03
CA ILE A 71 -1.62 -2.96 8.60
C ILE A 71 -0.11 -3.19 8.61
N SER A 72 0.46 -3.32 9.81
CA SER A 72 1.87 -3.66 9.99
C SER A 72 2.06 -5.15 10.25
N LEU A 73 2.94 -5.79 9.49
CA LEU A 73 3.41 -7.15 9.77
C LEU A 73 4.68 -7.16 10.66
N ARG A 74 5.08 -6.00 11.18
CA ARG A 74 6.29 -5.90 12.02
C ARG A 74 5.92 -6.00 13.48
N PRO A 75 6.66 -6.79 14.30
CA PRO A 75 6.60 -6.67 15.75
C PRO A 75 6.89 -5.23 16.19
N SER A 76 6.20 -4.75 17.22
CA SER A 76 6.44 -3.40 17.78
C SER A 76 7.86 -3.22 18.32
N SER A 77 8.51 -4.33 18.71
CA SER A 77 9.91 -4.37 19.17
C SER A 77 10.94 -4.29 18.05
N GLU A 78 10.54 -4.41 16.77
CA GLU A 78 11.45 -4.32 15.63
C GLU A 78 11.91 -2.88 15.46
N ARG A 79 13.21 -2.68 15.22
CA ARG A 79 13.79 -1.33 15.11
C ARG A 79 13.07 -0.49 14.05
N GLY A 80 12.55 0.66 14.45
CA GLY A 80 11.81 1.59 13.59
C GLY A 80 10.32 1.24 13.44
N ALA A 81 9.79 0.38 14.31
CA ALA A 81 8.37 0.11 14.47
C ALA A 81 7.94 0.43 15.92
N GLY A 82 6.65 0.34 16.21
CA GLY A 82 6.11 0.50 17.58
C GLY A 82 5.70 1.92 17.95
N TRP A 83 5.82 2.87 17.03
CA TRP A 83 5.34 4.24 17.21
C TRP A 83 3.92 4.42 16.63
N GLU A 84 3.50 3.52 15.77
CA GLU A 84 2.28 3.64 14.96
C GLU A 84 1.02 3.60 15.81
N GLU A 85 1.00 2.85 16.91
CA GLU A 85 -0.13 2.79 17.84
C GLU A 85 -0.41 4.14 18.51
N GLU A 86 0.64 4.86 18.91
CA GLU A 86 0.50 6.20 19.48
C GLU A 86 0.11 7.22 18.40
N HIS A 87 0.70 7.11 17.23
CA HIS A 87 0.45 8.00 16.09
C HIS A 87 -0.99 7.91 15.55
N SER A 88 -1.60 6.72 15.62
CA SER A 88 -2.99 6.47 15.21
C SER A 88 -4.04 6.74 16.28
N ALA A 89 -3.64 7.11 17.51
CA ALA A 89 -4.54 7.24 18.65
C ALA A 89 -5.60 8.34 18.50
N ASP A 90 -5.42 9.29 17.60
CA ASP A 90 -6.39 10.34 17.28
C ASP A 90 -7.54 9.88 16.37
N GLY A 91 -7.50 8.66 15.85
CA GLY A 91 -8.56 8.05 15.05
C GLY A 91 -8.69 8.60 13.62
N ARG A 92 -7.67 9.26 13.09
CA ARG A 92 -7.67 9.73 11.69
C ARG A 92 -7.65 8.57 10.69
N PHE A 93 -7.16 7.41 11.10
CA PHE A 93 -7.11 6.15 10.36
C PHE A 93 -7.04 4.98 11.33
N ASP A 94 -7.38 3.79 10.85
CA ASP A 94 -7.31 2.57 11.63
C ASP A 94 -5.95 1.91 11.48
N PHE A 95 -5.29 1.66 12.60
CA PHE A 95 -4.02 0.94 12.63
C PHE A 95 -4.19 -0.45 13.24
N MET A 96 -3.64 -1.46 12.56
CA MET A 96 -3.66 -2.86 13.00
C MET A 96 -2.27 -3.47 12.88
N ARG A 97 -1.94 -4.35 13.82
CA ARG A 97 -0.66 -5.06 13.80
C ARG A 97 -0.86 -6.56 13.89
N LEU A 98 -0.27 -7.28 12.94
CA LEU A 98 -0.12 -8.73 12.98
C LEU A 98 1.38 -9.06 12.92
N PRO A 99 2.04 -9.34 14.06
CA PRO A 99 3.49 -9.49 14.08
C PRO A 99 3.93 -10.80 13.42
N ILE A 100 4.65 -10.70 12.33
CA ILE A 100 5.32 -11.80 11.62
C ILE A 100 6.83 -11.57 11.77
N GLU A 101 7.44 -12.19 12.75
CA GLU A 101 8.85 -11.91 13.11
C GLU A 101 9.83 -12.33 12.01
N ASN A 102 9.64 -13.53 11.48
CA ASN A 102 10.57 -14.17 10.54
C ASN A 102 9.85 -15.23 9.68
N ALA A 103 10.61 -16.01 8.93
CA ALA A 103 10.09 -17.07 8.06
C ALA A 103 9.35 -18.19 8.84
N ASP A 104 9.76 -18.50 10.06
CA ASP A 104 9.12 -19.55 10.87
C ASP A 104 7.72 -19.14 11.35
N ALA A 105 7.44 -17.82 11.38
CA ALA A 105 6.12 -17.28 11.67
C ALA A 105 5.16 -17.32 10.48
N LEU A 106 5.60 -17.76 9.30
CA LEU A 106 4.74 -17.97 8.13
C LEU A 106 3.98 -19.28 8.24
N THR A 107 3.19 -19.42 9.28
CA THR A 107 2.41 -20.62 9.61
C THR A 107 0.99 -20.51 9.07
N ARG A 108 0.30 -21.64 8.92
CA ARG A 108 -1.13 -21.63 8.53
C ARG A 108 -1.98 -20.81 9.49
N GLU A 109 -1.75 -20.92 10.80
CA GLU A 109 -2.45 -20.16 11.83
C GLU A 109 -2.31 -18.64 11.61
N ASN A 110 -1.08 -18.16 11.37
CA ASN A 110 -0.84 -16.73 11.12
C ASN A 110 -1.42 -16.29 9.77
N VAL A 111 -1.45 -17.16 8.77
CA VAL A 111 -2.08 -16.86 7.47
C VAL A 111 -3.61 -16.79 7.59
N GLU A 112 -4.23 -17.66 8.39
CA GLU A 112 -5.67 -17.59 8.68
C GLU A 112 -6.02 -16.34 9.50
N ALA A 113 -5.20 -15.96 10.47
CA ALA A 113 -5.35 -14.70 11.20
C ALA A 113 -5.20 -13.48 10.27
N PHE A 114 -4.25 -13.54 9.35
CA PHE A 114 -4.06 -12.51 8.32
C PHE A 114 -5.27 -12.44 7.38
N ALA A 115 -5.83 -13.56 6.95
CA ALA A 115 -7.01 -13.60 6.12
C ALA A 115 -8.21 -12.95 6.82
N ALA A 116 -8.44 -13.27 8.10
CA ALA A 116 -9.49 -12.64 8.89
C ALA A 116 -9.29 -11.12 9.04
N LEU A 117 -8.03 -10.66 9.19
CA LEU A 117 -7.70 -9.25 9.23
C LEU A 117 -8.02 -8.56 7.89
N MET A 118 -7.65 -9.18 6.76
CA MET A 118 -7.97 -8.67 5.43
C MET A 118 -9.49 -8.64 5.16
N GLU A 119 -10.25 -9.60 5.68
CA GLU A 119 -11.72 -9.57 5.61
C GLU A 119 -12.32 -8.39 6.40
N THR A 120 -11.69 -7.98 7.50
CA THR A 120 -12.15 -6.84 8.31
C THR A 120 -12.06 -5.53 7.55
N VAL A 121 -10.99 -5.32 6.77
CA VAL A 121 -10.81 -4.09 5.97
C VAL A 121 -11.56 -4.16 4.64
N GLY A 122 -11.88 -5.34 4.15
CA GLY A 122 -12.63 -5.53 2.91
C GLY A 122 -11.96 -4.87 1.70
N ASP A 123 -12.76 -4.09 0.96
CA ASP A 123 -12.31 -3.35 -0.23
C ASP A 123 -11.89 -1.90 0.09
N GLU A 124 -11.78 -1.54 1.36
CA GLU A 124 -11.42 -0.18 1.74
C GLU A 124 -9.92 0.10 1.52
N PRO A 125 -9.56 1.36 1.18
CA PRO A 125 -8.17 1.72 0.90
C PRO A 125 -7.22 1.38 2.05
N THR A 126 -6.31 0.45 1.80
CA THR A 126 -5.45 -0.16 2.82
C THR A 126 -3.98 -0.08 2.44
N VAL A 127 -3.12 0.26 3.40
CA VAL A 127 -1.66 0.15 3.33
C VAL A 127 -1.22 -1.04 4.15
N LEU A 128 -0.70 -2.07 3.50
CA LEU A 128 -0.15 -3.28 4.13
C LEU A 128 1.37 -3.26 4.01
N TYR A 129 2.09 -3.25 5.13
CA TYR A 129 3.53 -3.06 5.08
C TYR A 129 4.33 -3.93 6.06
N CYS A 130 5.60 -4.06 5.76
CA CYS A 130 6.62 -4.60 6.67
C CYS A 130 7.92 -3.81 6.50
N GLY A 131 9.09 -4.36 6.82
CA GLY A 131 10.36 -3.65 6.63
C GLY A 131 10.71 -3.36 5.15
N SER A 132 10.30 -4.24 4.22
CA SER A 132 10.69 -4.16 2.80
C SER A 132 9.67 -4.72 1.80
N SER A 133 8.44 -4.90 2.20
CA SER A 133 7.35 -5.58 1.46
C SER A 133 7.52 -7.10 1.26
N ASN A 134 8.66 -7.71 1.56
CA ASN A 134 8.89 -9.13 1.32
C ASN A 134 7.97 -10.05 2.18
N ARG A 135 7.81 -9.77 3.48
CA ARG A 135 6.88 -10.50 4.37
C ARG A 135 5.43 -10.33 3.92
N VAL A 136 5.07 -9.12 3.48
CA VAL A 136 3.75 -8.82 2.92
C VAL A 136 3.45 -9.71 1.72
N GLY A 137 4.34 -9.73 0.74
CA GLY A 137 4.17 -10.57 -0.44
C GLY A 137 4.09 -12.05 -0.11
N ALA A 138 4.89 -12.54 0.86
CA ALA A 138 4.82 -13.93 1.31
C ALA A 138 3.47 -14.27 1.97
N MET A 139 2.94 -13.37 2.80
CA MET A 139 1.63 -13.57 3.46
C MET A 139 0.48 -13.54 2.46
N LEU A 140 0.50 -12.65 1.48
CA LEU A 140 -0.50 -12.60 0.41
C LEU A 140 -0.46 -13.86 -0.47
N ALA A 141 0.74 -14.33 -0.82
CA ALA A 141 0.90 -15.57 -1.56
C ALA A 141 0.36 -16.78 -0.80
N LEU A 142 0.69 -16.90 0.49
CA LEU A 142 0.21 -17.98 1.34
C LEU A 142 -1.30 -17.93 1.56
N LYS A 143 -1.86 -16.74 1.76
CA LYS A 143 -3.31 -16.54 1.84
C LYS A 143 -3.99 -17.02 0.55
N ALA A 144 -3.52 -16.55 -0.60
CA ALA A 144 -4.07 -16.96 -1.90
C ALA A 144 -4.04 -18.49 -2.07
N PHE A 145 -2.93 -19.13 -1.71
CA PHE A 145 -2.76 -20.59 -1.86
C PHE A 145 -3.52 -21.40 -0.81
N TRP A 146 -3.41 -21.06 0.47
CA TRP A 146 -3.97 -21.89 1.56
C TRP A 146 -5.41 -21.59 1.92
N VAL A 147 -5.85 -20.35 1.71
CA VAL A 147 -7.17 -19.89 2.14
C VAL A 147 -8.08 -19.70 0.93
N ASP A 148 -7.62 -18.99 -0.10
CA ASP A 148 -8.45 -18.66 -1.26
C ASP A 148 -8.48 -19.79 -2.30
N GLY A 149 -7.59 -20.80 -2.19
CA GLY A 149 -7.56 -21.95 -3.07
C GLY A 149 -6.96 -21.67 -4.46
N ALA A 150 -6.18 -20.61 -4.60
CA ALA A 150 -5.46 -20.32 -5.84
C ALA A 150 -4.43 -21.43 -6.14
N ASP A 151 -4.12 -21.63 -7.43
CA ASP A 151 -3.00 -22.50 -7.79
C ASP A 151 -1.66 -21.90 -7.36
N ALA A 152 -0.64 -22.76 -7.21
CA ALA A 152 0.66 -22.36 -6.70
C ALA A 152 1.35 -21.29 -7.55
N GLY A 153 1.17 -21.31 -8.88
CA GLY A 153 1.73 -20.33 -9.79
C GLY A 153 1.12 -18.94 -9.58
N ALA A 154 -0.21 -18.85 -9.62
CA ALA A 154 -0.94 -17.60 -9.41
C ALA A 154 -0.67 -17.00 -8.01
N ALA A 155 -0.64 -17.86 -6.97
CA ALA A 155 -0.30 -17.41 -5.62
C ALA A 155 1.12 -16.84 -5.53
N PHE A 156 2.08 -17.49 -6.21
CA PHE A 156 3.46 -17.02 -6.26
C PHE A 156 3.59 -15.68 -7.00
N GLU A 157 2.93 -15.54 -8.15
CA GLU A 157 2.89 -14.29 -8.93
C GLU A 157 2.34 -13.14 -8.11
N LEU A 158 1.19 -13.33 -7.42
CA LEU A 158 0.62 -12.34 -6.51
C LEU A 158 1.63 -11.91 -5.44
N GLY A 159 2.34 -12.86 -4.83
CA GLY A 159 3.38 -12.56 -3.86
C GLY A 159 4.51 -11.71 -4.42
N GLN A 160 4.95 -11.98 -5.64
CA GLN A 160 5.99 -11.20 -6.32
C GLN A 160 5.50 -9.79 -6.66
N GLU A 161 4.29 -9.65 -7.17
CA GLU A 161 3.65 -8.37 -7.43
C GLU A 161 3.52 -7.54 -6.15
N ALA A 162 3.26 -8.19 -5.03
CA ALA A 162 3.20 -7.57 -3.69
C ALA A 162 4.56 -7.30 -3.04
N GLY A 163 5.68 -7.63 -3.72
CA GLY A 163 7.03 -7.31 -3.26
C GLY A 163 7.80 -8.46 -2.64
N MET A 164 7.33 -9.71 -2.74
CA MET A 164 8.10 -10.88 -2.37
C MET A 164 9.26 -11.06 -3.36
N ASN A 165 10.47 -10.83 -2.91
CA ASN A 165 11.68 -11.01 -3.71
C ASN A 165 12.52 -12.23 -3.27
N ARG A 166 12.17 -12.83 -2.13
CA ARG A 166 12.79 -14.05 -1.59
C ARG A 166 11.72 -14.92 -0.99
N LEU A 167 11.66 -16.19 -1.43
CA LEU A 167 10.87 -17.20 -0.75
C LEU A 167 11.60 -17.65 0.51
N PRO A 168 11.01 -17.51 1.69
CA PRO A 168 11.51 -18.15 2.89
C PRO A 168 11.51 -19.68 2.70
N GLY A 169 12.56 -20.38 3.18
CA GLY A 169 12.74 -21.82 3.02
C GLY A 169 11.51 -22.67 3.35
N PRO A 170 10.80 -22.46 4.49
CA PRO A 170 9.60 -23.22 4.86
C PRO A 170 8.43 -23.09 3.86
N VAL A 171 8.44 -22.07 3.02
CA VAL A 171 7.37 -21.78 2.07
C VAL A 171 7.62 -22.43 0.71
N ARG A 172 8.83 -22.92 0.45
CA ARG A 172 9.19 -23.58 -0.83
C ARG A 172 8.57 -24.97 -0.99
N GLU A 173 8.53 -25.73 0.09
CA GLU A 173 8.03 -27.12 0.08
C GLU A 173 6.57 -27.25 -0.41
N PRO A 174 5.60 -26.44 0.07
CA PRO A 174 4.22 -26.52 -0.40
C PRO A 174 4.03 -26.21 -1.88
N TRP A 175 4.99 -25.52 -2.49
CA TRP A 175 4.88 -25.09 -3.89
C TRP A 175 5.71 -25.92 -4.86
N GLY A 176 6.38 -26.98 -4.39
CA GLY A 176 7.17 -27.83 -5.27
C GLY A 176 8.34 -27.12 -5.97
N LEU A 177 8.79 -26.01 -5.40
CA LEU A 177 9.84 -25.15 -5.97
C LEU A 177 11.26 -25.61 -5.58
N ASP A 178 11.40 -26.77 -4.91
CA ASP A 178 12.69 -27.34 -4.52
C ASP A 178 13.43 -28.04 -5.67
N GLY A 179 12.99 -27.91 -6.90
CA GLY A 179 13.45 -28.69 -8.05
C GLY A 179 14.02 -27.93 -9.25
N GLY A 180 14.36 -26.65 -9.13
CA GLY A 180 14.99 -25.90 -10.22
C GLY A 180 16.48 -25.69 -10.01
N HIS A 181 17.33 -26.59 -10.47
CA HIS A 181 18.77 -26.39 -10.71
C HIS A 181 18.99 -25.79 -12.08
#